data_2770fd40b267d0851715c5d56d1739b3
#
_entry.id   2770fd40b267d0851715c5d56d1739b3
#
_cell.length_a   1.000
_cell.length_b   1.000
_cell.length_c   1.000
_cell.angle_alpha   90.00
_cell.angle_beta   90.00
_cell.angle_gamma   90.00
#
_symmetry.space_group_name_H-M   'P 1'
#
loop_
_entity.id
_entity.type
_entity.pdbx_description
1 polymer ?
#
loop_
_entity_poly.entity_id
_entity_poly.type
_entity_poly.pdbx_seq_one_letter_code
_entity_poly.pdbx_strand_id
1 'polypeptide(L)'
;VQVSKQFDSLYASKPEKGADAIFAASKFIVQIQEIFEHFPVHEELGYSTITFGQIQGGYQPYVVPDACTIFIDCRLAPPVTDQIVVQHFNKIIKEIETQIPGIKISYDITGNRPYIEKNPDSILLKNLKEAVEAETKQKAVVKAFTGYTDTAVIAGRLHNTECMSYGPGSLQYAHKPDEFVEIRDIIRCEKVMNHLVMSLCEER
;
A
#
# COMPACT_ATOMS: atom_id res chain seq x y z
N VAL A 1 13.91 4.01 1.32
CA VAL A 1 15.23 3.37 1.16
C VAL A 1 16.28 4.46 1.11
N GLN A 2 17.30 4.33 1.92
CA GLN A 2 18.44 5.25 1.97
C GLN A 2 19.70 4.53 1.50
N VAL A 3 20.41 5.13 0.55
CA VAL A 3 21.68 4.64 0.00
C VAL A 3 22.77 5.62 0.38
N SER A 4 23.84 5.15 0.96
CA SER A 4 25.00 5.98 1.36
C SER A 4 26.30 5.28 1.01
N LYS A 5 27.38 6.04 0.88
CA LYS A 5 28.73 5.50 0.76
C LYS A 5 29.53 5.64 2.08
N GLN A 6 30.47 4.74 2.28
CA GLN A 6 31.33 4.72 3.48
C GLN A 6 32.62 5.53 3.37
N PHE A 7 32.92 6.11 2.19
CA PHE A 7 34.20 6.75 1.91
C PHE A 7 34.06 8.18 1.38
N ASP A 8 35.16 8.95 1.41
CA ASP A 8 35.20 10.37 1.00
C ASP A 8 34.77 10.60 -0.46
N SER A 9 34.32 11.82 -0.74
CA SER A 9 33.86 12.25 -2.05
C SER A 9 34.98 12.21 -3.08
N LEU A 10 34.69 11.66 -4.27
CA LEU A 10 35.61 11.57 -5.40
C LEU A 10 35.04 12.34 -6.60
N TYR A 11 35.94 12.88 -7.44
CA TYR A 11 35.56 13.57 -8.65
C TYR A 11 35.03 12.60 -9.72
N ALA A 12 34.03 13.02 -10.48
CA ALA A 12 33.39 12.23 -11.55
C ALA A 12 34.36 11.75 -12.66
N SER A 13 35.58 12.31 -12.74
CA SER A 13 36.61 11.87 -13.70
C SER A 13 37.21 10.49 -13.37
N LYS A 14 36.94 9.92 -12.20
CA LYS A 14 37.40 8.58 -11.77
C LYS A 14 36.28 7.81 -11.08
N PRO A 15 35.16 7.57 -11.76
CA PRO A 15 33.96 6.96 -11.17
C PRO A 15 34.25 5.53 -10.64
N GLU A 16 35.20 4.81 -11.25
CA GLU A 16 35.63 3.47 -10.84
C GLU A 16 36.27 3.42 -9.45
N LYS A 17 36.69 4.57 -8.90
CA LYS A 17 37.25 4.70 -7.53
C LYS A 17 36.22 5.10 -6.49
N GLY A 18 35.01 5.46 -6.92
CA GLY A 18 33.93 5.93 -6.07
C GLY A 18 32.72 5.00 -6.11
N ALA A 19 32.01 4.95 -5.00
CA ALA A 19 30.72 4.29 -4.91
C ALA A 19 29.61 5.33 -5.18
N ASP A 20 28.93 5.23 -6.32
CA ASP A 20 27.89 6.16 -6.73
C ASP A 20 26.55 5.76 -6.13
N ALA A 21 26.07 6.57 -5.20
CA ALA A 21 24.82 6.30 -4.48
C ALA A 21 23.58 6.43 -5.37
N ILE A 22 23.59 7.34 -6.37
CA ILE A 22 22.48 7.46 -7.32
C ILE A 22 22.44 6.26 -8.27
N PHE A 23 23.60 5.80 -8.74
CA PHE A 23 23.66 4.60 -9.57
C PHE A 23 23.19 3.35 -8.80
N ALA A 24 23.60 3.18 -7.56
CA ALA A 24 23.13 2.10 -6.71
C ALA A 24 21.62 2.17 -6.46
N ALA A 25 21.08 3.37 -6.20
CA ALA A 25 19.65 3.60 -6.07
C ALA A 25 18.87 3.25 -7.34
N SER A 26 19.41 3.61 -8.51
CA SER A 26 18.79 3.28 -9.80
C SER A 26 18.71 1.77 -10.05
N LYS A 27 19.76 1.02 -9.70
CA LYS A 27 19.75 -0.45 -9.76
C LYS A 27 18.69 -1.05 -8.85
N PHE A 28 18.55 -0.52 -7.62
CA PHE A 28 17.51 -0.95 -6.70
C PHE A 28 16.11 -0.72 -7.29
N ILE A 29 15.85 0.47 -7.84
CA ILE A 29 14.57 0.81 -8.47
C ILE A 29 14.22 -0.18 -9.57
N VAL A 30 15.14 -0.43 -10.50
CA VAL A 30 14.89 -1.31 -11.65
C VAL A 30 14.61 -2.75 -11.19
N GLN A 31 15.44 -3.28 -10.31
CA GLN A 31 15.29 -4.67 -9.85
C GLN A 31 14.00 -4.89 -9.05
N ILE A 32 13.63 -3.96 -8.17
CA ILE A 32 12.39 -4.13 -7.42
C ILE A 32 11.16 -3.91 -8.29
N GLN A 33 11.22 -3.01 -9.27
CA GLN A 33 10.16 -2.81 -10.26
C GLN A 33 9.90 -4.12 -11.04
N GLU A 34 10.95 -4.77 -11.56
CA GLU A 34 10.85 -6.06 -12.26
C GLU A 34 10.18 -7.14 -11.39
N ILE A 35 10.49 -7.18 -10.09
CA ILE A 35 9.86 -8.13 -9.17
C ILE A 35 8.37 -7.87 -9.05
N PHE A 36 7.96 -6.60 -8.91
CA PHE A 36 6.54 -6.25 -8.81
C PHE A 36 5.76 -6.58 -10.07
N GLU A 37 6.36 -6.48 -11.25
CA GLU A 37 5.75 -6.85 -12.54
C GLU A 37 5.46 -8.37 -12.65
N HIS A 38 6.18 -9.19 -11.87
CA HIS A 38 6.04 -10.65 -11.87
C HIS A 38 5.22 -11.18 -10.69
N PHE A 39 4.72 -10.33 -9.80
CA PHE A 39 3.82 -10.78 -8.74
C PHE A 39 2.48 -11.27 -9.32
N PRO A 40 1.87 -12.28 -8.66
CA PRO A 40 0.58 -12.79 -9.11
C PRO A 40 -0.50 -11.70 -9.03
N VAL A 41 -1.43 -11.77 -9.97
CA VAL A 41 -2.58 -10.86 -10.04
C VAL A 41 -3.70 -11.43 -9.18
N HIS A 42 -4.24 -10.62 -8.28
CA HIS A 42 -5.41 -10.99 -7.49
C HIS A 42 -6.70 -10.76 -8.31
N GLU A 43 -7.64 -11.69 -8.26
CA GLU A 43 -8.86 -11.66 -9.07
C GLU A 43 -9.70 -10.39 -8.86
N GLU A 44 -9.87 -9.95 -7.60
CA GLU A 44 -10.69 -8.77 -7.26
C GLU A 44 -9.86 -7.48 -7.11
N LEU A 45 -8.61 -7.56 -6.60
CA LEU A 45 -7.78 -6.40 -6.27
C LEU A 45 -6.78 -6.02 -7.36
N GLY A 46 -6.56 -6.91 -8.35
CA GLY A 46 -5.64 -6.67 -9.43
C GLY A 46 -4.16 -6.87 -9.03
N TYR A 47 -3.30 -6.01 -9.54
CA TYR A 47 -1.85 -6.10 -9.35
C TYR A 47 -1.40 -5.49 -8.03
N SER A 48 -0.37 -6.09 -7.41
CA SER A 48 0.47 -5.36 -6.46
C SER A 48 1.25 -4.29 -7.19
N THR A 49 1.30 -3.09 -6.65
CA THR A 49 1.97 -1.95 -7.30
C THR A 49 3.04 -1.33 -6.41
N ILE A 50 4.06 -0.77 -7.05
CA ILE A 50 5.11 0.01 -6.40
C ILE A 50 5.20 1.38 -7.05
N THR A 51 5.34 2.43 -6.25
CA THR A 51 5.49 3.81 -6.71
C THR A 51 6.72 4.42 -6.05
N PHE A 52 7.63 4.94 -6.86
CA PHE A 52 8.78 5.71 -6.41
C PHE A 52 8.37 7.19 -6.37
N GLY A 53 7.76 7.59 -5.24
CA GLY A 53 7.12 8.91 -5.12
C GLY A 53 8.10 10.06 -5.06
N GLN A 54 9.34 9.81 -4.59
CA GLN A 54 10.37 10.82 -4.49
C GLN A 54 11.75 10.18 -4.50
N ILE A 55 12.73 10.85 -5.13
CA ILE A 55 14.14 10.50 -5.09
C ILE A 55 14.96 11.77 -4.85
N GLN A 56 15.93 11.71 -3.95
CA GLN A 56 16.83 12.81 -3.63
C GLN A 56 18.26 12.30 -3.49
N GLY A 57 19.19 12.90 -4.22
CA GLY A 57 20.61 12.52 -4.17
C GLY A 57 21.51 13.43 -4.98
N GLY A 58 22.79 13.46 -4.60
CA GLY A 58 23.80 14.30 -5.22
C GLY A 58 23.62 15.80 -4.95
N TYR A 59 24.61 16.59 -5.32
CA TYR A 59 24.57 18.05 -5.17
C TYR A 59 25.30 18.81 -6.31
N GLN A 60 26.23 18.18 -7.02
CA GLN A 60 26.94 18.74 -8.16
C GLN A 60 27.20 17.67 -9.23
N PRO A 61 27.05 18.01 -10.53
CA PRO A 61 27.15 17.02 -11.61
C PRO A 61 28.56 16.46 -11.83
N TYR A 62 29.57 17.09 -11.29
CA TYR A 62 30.98 16.68 -11.38
C TYR A 62 31.52 15.99 -10.12
N VAL A 63 30.66 15.65 -9.18
CA VAL A 63 31.00 14.93 -7.94
C VAL A 63 30.19 13.64 -7.86
N VAL A 64 30.87 12.53 -7.55
CA VAL A 64 30.22 11.25 -7.35
C VAL A 64 29.29 11.33 -6.12
N PRO A 65 27.98 11.06 -6.27
CA PRO A 65 27.00 11.18 -5.19
C PRO A 65 27.35 10.28 -4.00
N ASP A 66 27.33 10.85 -2.82
CA ASP A 66 27.61 10.15 -1.57
C ASP A 66 26.36 9.59 -0.87
N ALA A 67 25.20 10.12 -1.20
CA ALA A 67 23.93 9.67 -0.67
C ALA A 67 22.80 9.78 -1.70
N CYS A 68 21.82 8.88 -1.60
CA CYS A 68 20.57 8.93 -2.33
C CYS A 68 19.46 8.35 -1.47
N THR A 69 18.34 9.05 -1.36
CA THR A 69 17.15 8.60 -0.64
C THR A 69 15.98 8.43 -1.61
N ILE A 70 15.25 7.33 -1.47
CA ILE A 70 14.07 7.02 -2.25
C ILE A 70 12.88 6.83 -1.30
N PHE A 71 11.75 7.49 -1.59
CA PHE A 71 10.49 7.26 -0.91
C PHE A 71 9.59 6.38 -1.79
N ILE A 72 9.16 5.27 -1.21
CA ILE A 72 8.46 4.21 -1.94
C ILE A 72 7.12 3.95 -1.26
N ASP A 73 6.04 3.87 -2.05
CA ASP A 73 4.73 3.35 -1.64
C ASP A 73 4.47 2.02 -2.34
N CYS A 74 4.18 0.98 -1.56
CA CYS A 74 3.83 -0.35 -2.05
C CYS A 74 2.37 -0.63 -1.73
N ARG A 75 1.58 -0.98 -2.75
CA ARG A 75 0.20 -1.45 -2.60
C ARG A 75 0.18 -2.94 -2.90
N LEU A 76 -0.10 -3.72 -1.88
CA LEU A 76 0.01 -5.18 -1.98
C LEU A 76 -1.38 -5.81 -2.09
N ALA A 77 -1.51 -6.75 -3.01
CA ALA A 77 -2.68 -7.60 -3.17
C ALA A 77 -2.30 -9.06 -2.82
N PRO A 78 -3.19 -9.84 -2.20
CA PRO A 78 -2.92 -11.23 -1.89
C PRO A 78 -2.49 -12.02 -3.15
N PRO A 79 -1.60 -12.98 -3.04
CA PRO A 79 -0.96 -13.50 -1.83
C PRO A 79 0.33 -12.76 -1.44
N VAL A 80 0.64 -11.61 -2.04
CA VAL A 80 1.85 -10.83 -1.78
C VAL A 80 1.74 -10.14 -0.43
N THR A 81 2.66 -10.44 0.48
CA THR A 81 2.73 -9.84 1.81
C THR A 81 3.90 -8.87 1.92
N ASP A 82 3.88 -8.01 2.95
CA ASP A 82 5.02 -7.16 3.31
C ASP A 82 6.30 -7.97 3.55
N GLN A 83 6.19 -9.15 4.15
CA GLN A 83 7.32 -10.04 4.40
C GLN A 83 7.97 -10.52 3.09
N ILE A 84 7.19 -10.82 2.06
CA ILE A 84 7.70 -11.18 0.74
C ILE A 84 8.47 -10.00 0.14
N VAL A 85 7.92 -8.80 0.21
CA VAL A 85 8.59 -7.58 -0.29
C VAL A 85 9.89 -7.31 0.47
N VAL A 86 9.88 -7.44 1.80
CA VAL A 86 11.08 -7.30 2.64
C VAL A 86 12.17 -8.31 2.27
N GLN A 87 11.81 -9.56 1.98
CA GLN A 87 12.77 -10.57 1.52
C GLN A 87 13.43 -10.17 0.20
N HIS A 88 12.64 -9.65 -0.75
CA HIS A 88 13.18 -9.13 -2.02
C HIS A 88 14.07 -7.92 -1.82
N PHE A 89 13.68 -6.97 -0.96
CA PHE A 89 14.51 -5.81 -0.62
C PHE A 89 15.87 -6.26 -0.08
N ASN A 90 15.88 -7.14 0.91
CA ASN A 90 17.12 -7.64 1.51
C ASN A 90 18.02 -8.36 0.51
N LYS A 91 17.43 -9.14 -0.41
CA LYS A 91 18.16 -9.81 -1.47
C LYS A 91 18.81 -8.81 -2.42
N ILE A 92 18.07 -7.86 -2.94
CA ILE A 92 18.55 -6.81 -3.86
C ILE A 92 19.64 -5.98 -3.19
N ILE A 93 19.44 -5.56 -1.94
CA ILE A 93 20.41 -4.79 -1.15
C ILE A 93 21.74 -5.53 -1.09
N LYS A 94 21.71 -6.81 -0.71
CA LYS A 94 22.92 -7.64 -0.61
C LYS A 94 23.64 -7.77 -1.96
N GLU A 95 22.89 -7.94 -3.04
CA GLU A 95 23.44 -8.03 -4.39
C GLU A 95 24.11 -6.72 -4.82
N ILE A 96 23.48 -5.58 -4.58
CA ILE A 96 24.03 -4.25 -4.95
C ILE A 96 25.25 -3.92 -4.09
N GLU A 97 25.22 -4.17 -2.78
CA GLU A 97 26.37 -3.95 -1.89
C GLU A 97 27.58 -4.83 -2.28
N THR A 98 27.33 -6.02 -2.82
CA THR A 98 28.39 -6.90 -3.32
C THR A 98 28.95 -6.40 -4.66
N GLN A 99 28.09 -5.89 -5.55
CA GLN A 99 28.49 -5.40 -6.87
C GLN A 99 29.18 -4.05 -6.85
N ILE A 100 28.86 -3.20 -5.86
CA ILE A 100 29.38 -1.84 -5.73
C ILE A 100 30.06 -1.70 -4.36
N PRO A 101 31.34 -2.06 -4.23
CA PRO A 101 32.08 -1.94 -2.98
C PRO A 101 32.03 -0.51 -2.42
N GLY A 102 31.75 -0.39 -1.13
CA GLY A 102 31.63 0.92 -0.46
C GLY A 102 30.23 1.50 -0.42
N ILE A 103 29.23 0.90 -1.09
CA ILE A 103 27.81 1.24 -0.90
C ILE A 103 27.27 0.53 0.34
N LYS A 104 26.40 1.24 1.06
CA LYS A 104 25.52 0.71 2.10
C LYS A 104 24.10 1.16 1.83
N ILE A 105 23.16 0.22 1.92
CA ILE A 105 21.75 0.48 1.70
C ILE A 105 20.98 0.06 2.95
N SER A 106 20.15 0.97 3.44
CA SER A 106 19.21 0.72 4.54
C SER A 106 17.81 1.17 4.16
N TYR A 107 16.82 0.71 4.87
CA TYR A 107 15.45 1.17 4.72
C TYR A 107 14.70 1.14 6.05
N ASP A 108 13.72 2.02 6.15
CA ASP A 108 12.76 2.07 7.25
C ASP A 108 11.36 1.90 6.68
N ILE A 109 10.51 1.15 7.39
CA ILE A 109 9.09 1.01 7.08
C ILE A 109 8.33 2.00 7.95
N THR A 110 7.93 3.12 7.36
CA THR A 110 7.24 4.21 8.08
C THR A 110 5.75 3.95 8.28
N GLY A 111 5.17 3.01 7.53
CA GLY A 111 3.79 2.59 7.68
C GLY A 111 3.60 1.19 7.11
N ASN A 112 2.97 0.32 7.89
CA ASN A 112 2.53 -1.00 7.44
C ASN A 112 1.04 -1.13 7.73
N ARG A 113 0.25 -1.32 6.66
CA ARG A 113 -1.20 -1.44 6.71
C ARG A 113 -1.58 -2.63 5.85
N PRO A 114 -1.79 -3.80 6.48
CA PRO A 114 -2.13 -5.01 5.74
C PRO A 114 -3.46 -4.84 5.01
N TYR A 115 -3.61 -5.57 3.91
CA TYR A 115 -4.90 -5.68 3.26
C TYR A 115 -5.88 -6.45 4.17
N ILE A 116 -7.18 -6.23 3.96
CA ILE A 116 -8.24 -6.97 4.65
C ILE A 116 -8.79 -7.98 3.65
N GLU A 117 -8.60 -9.25 3.96
CA GLU A 117 -9.20 -10.33 3.19
C GLU A 117 -10.72 -10.40 3.44
N LYS A 118 -11.43 -10.81 2.41
CA LYS A 118 -12.87 -11.06 2.51
C LYS A 118 -13.12 -12.27 3.42
N ASN A 119 -13.84 -12.05 4.51
CA ASN A 119 -14.31 -13.12 5.37
C ASN A 119 -15.73 -13.52 4.96
N PRO A 120 -15.93 -14.66 4.26
CA PRO A 120 -17.26 -15.10 3.83
C PRO A 120 -18.16 -15.49 5.02
N ASP A 121 -17.58 -15.87 6.15
CA ASP A 121 -18.29 -16.29 7.36
C ASP A 121 -18.51 -15.14 8.36
N SER A 122 -18.22 -13.90 7.95
CA SER A 122 -18.40 -12.72 8.79
C SER A 122 -19.86 -12.51 9.16
N ILE A 123 -20.13 -12.51 10.47
CA ILE A 123 -21.44 -12.20 11.04
C ILE A 123 -21.82 -10.76 10.71
N LEU A 124 -20.88 -9.83 10.83
CA LEU A 124 -21.10 -8.43 10.49
C LEU A 124 -21.48 -8.26 9.02
N LEU A 125 -20.79 -8.96 8.11
CA LEU A 125 -21.11 -8.90 6.68
C LEU A 125 -22.50 -9.44 6.38
N LYS A 126 -22.88 -10.56 7.00
CA LYS A 126 -24.20 -11.17 6.85
C LYS A 126 -25.30 -10.19 7.28
N ASN A 127 -25.21 -9.68 8.50
CA ASN A 127 -26.20 -8.73 9.04
C ASN A 127 -26.26 -7.42 8.25
N LEU A 128 -25.11 -6.90 7.78
CA LEU A 128 -25.09 -5.70 6.95
C LEU A 128 -25.80 -5.95 5.59
N LYS A 129 -25.58 -7.10 4.96
CA LYS A 129 -26.27 -7.45 3.71
C LYS A 129 -27.78 -7.52 3.91
N GLU A 130 -28.23 -8.18 4.97
CA GLU A 130 -29.65 -8.29 5.32
C GLU A 130 -30.26 -6.90 5.57
N ALA A 131 -29.59 -6.04 6.33
CA ALA A 131 -30.02 -4.67 6.56
C ALA A 131 -30.11 -3.83 5.26
N VAL A 132 -29.12 -3.94 4.38
CA VAL A 132 -29.13 -3.27 3.07
C VAL A 132 -30.32 -3.76 2.23
N GLU A 133 -30.54 -5.06 2.13
CA GLU A 133 -31.63 -5.65 1.35
C GLU A 133 -32.99 -5.29 1.93
N ALA A 134 -33.12 -5.26 3.24
CA ALA A 134 -34.36 -4.86 3.92
C ALA A 134 -34.72 -3.40 3.66
N GLU A 135 -33.76 -2.48 3.71
CA GLU A 135 -34.01 -1.05 3.58
C GLU A 135 -34.05 -0.57 2.13
N THR A 136 -33.29 -1.19 1.23
CA THR A 136 -33.20 -0.76 -0.17
C THR A 136 -34.07 -1.56 -1.12
N LYS A 137 -34.55 -2.74 -0.71
CA LYS A 137 -35.24 -3.73 -1.55
C LYS A 137 -34.39 -4.19 -2.76
N GLN A 138 -33.07 -4.03 -2.65
CA GLN A 138 -32.12 -4.44 -3.67
C GLN A 138 -31.08 -5.39 -3.06
N LYS A 139 -30.61 -6.33 -3.87
CA LYS A 139 -29.56 -7.26 -3.42
C LYS A 139 -28.28 -6.51 -3.08
N ALA A 140 -27.74 -6.78 -1.90
CA ALA A 140 -26.47 -6.21 -1.48
C ALA A 140 -25.30 -6.74 -2.30
N VAL A 141 -24.45 -5.85 -2.80
CA VAL A 141 -23.28 -6.18 -3.60
C VAL A 141 -22.02 -5.87 -2.82
N VAL A 142 -21.22 -6.91 -2.58
CA VAL A 142 -19.91 -6.78 -1.94
C VAL A 142 -18.86 -6.64 -3.02
N LYS A 143 -18.01 -5.61 -2.90
CA LYS A 143 -16.92 -5.35 -3.85
C LYS A 143 -15.63 -5.13 -3.09
N ALA A 144 -14.51 -5.48 -3.71
CA ALA A 144 -13.20 -5.07 -3.24
C ALA A 144 -13.06 -3.54 -3.34
N PHE A 145 -12.48 -2.93 -2.32
CA PHE A 145 -12.15 -1.52 -2.29
C PHE A 145 -10.63 -1.37 -2.39
N THR A 146 -10.16 -0.79 -3.49
CA THR A 146 -8.72 -0.60 -3.77
C THR A 146 -8.13 0.62 -3.09
N GLY A 147 -8.97 1.48 -2.49
CA GLY A 147 -8.54 2.62 -1.70
C GLY A 147 -8.09 2.22 -0.30
N TYR A 148 -7.73 3.24 0.49
CA TYR A 148 -7.35 3.08 1.89
C TYR A 148 -8.42 3.66 2.82
N THR A 149 -8.70 2.95 3.90
CA THR A 149 -9.52 3.43 5.02
C THR A 149 -8.89 3.03 6.36
N ASP A 150 -9.26 3.69 7.44
CA ASP A 150 -8.80 3.35 8.79
C ASP A 150 -9.19 1.93 9.24
N THR A 151 -10.14 1.32 8.54
CA THR A 151 -10.52 -0.09 8.72
C THR A 151 -9.30 -1.02 8.62
N ALA A 152 -8.35 -0.74 7.71
CA ALA A 152 -7.12 -1.52 7.59
C ALA A 152 -6.21 -1.42 8.83
N VAL A 153 -6.19 -0.25 9.50
CA VAL A 153 -5.44 -0.09 10.76
C VAL A 153 -6.11 -0.89 11.88
N ILE A 154 -7.44 -0.79 11.97
CA ILE A 154 -8.22 -1.51 12.99
C ILE A 154 -8.06 -3.01 12.81
N ALA A 155 -8.29 -3.52 11.60
CA ALA A 155 -8.16 -4.93 11.27
C ALA A 155 -6.74 -5.46 11.56
N GLY A 156 -5.71 -4.74 11.12
CA GLY A 156 -4.32 -5.16 11.30
C GLY A 156 -3.86 -5.13 12.75
N ARG A 157 -4.25 -4.11 13.54
CA ARG A 157 -3.86 -4.00 14.96
C ARG A 157 -4.63 -4.94 15.88
N LEU A 158 -5.90 -5.18 15.58
CA LEU A 158 -6.76 -6.02 16.42
C LEU A 158 -6.84 -7.47 15.92
N HIS A 159 -6.19 -7.77 14.79
CA HIS A 159 -6.32 -9.07 14.10
C HIS A 159 -7.79 -9.47 13.89
N ASN A 160 -8.62 -8.48 13.55
CA ASN A 160 -10.06 -8.66 13.44
C ASN A 160 -10.47 -8.73 11.97
N THR A 161 -11.09 -9.84 11.58
CA THR A 161 -11.61 -10.07 10.23
C THR A 161 -13.06 -9.60 10.05
N GLU A 162 -13.73 -9.18 11.15
CA GLU A 162 -15.05 -8.55 11.13
C GLU A 162 -14.93 -7.05 10.79
N CYS A 163 -14.36 -6.75 9.63
CA CYS A 163 -14.07 -5.39 9.18
C CYS A 163 -14.50 -5.18 7.73
N MET A 164 -15.26 -4.12 7.50
CA MET A 164 -15.68 -3.70 6.15
C MET A 164 -15.99 -2.21 6.12
N SER A 165 -16.11 -1.66 4.92
CA SER A 165 -16.52 -0.28 4.71
C SER A 165 -17.92 -0.23 4.11
N TYR A 166 -18.79 0.58 4.70
CA TYR A 166 -20.11 0.90 4.19
C TYR A 166 -20.40 2.40 4.45
N GLY A 167 -20.97 3.07 3.47
CA GLY A 167 -21.28 4.50 3.60
C GLY A 167 -22.19 5.00 2.48
N PRO A 168 -22.67 6.27 2.58
CA PRO A 168 -23.51 6.90 1.58
C PRO A 168 -22.71 7.39 0.38
N GLY A 169 -23.38 7.58 -0.76
CA GLY A 169 -22.82 8.15 -1.97
C GLY A 169 -22.10 7.15 -2.87
N SER A 170 -21.35 7.67 -3.84
CA SER A 170 -20.63 6.86 -4.83
C SER A 170 -19.16 7.25 -4.88
N LEU A 171 -18.28 6.25 -4.81
CA LEU A 171 -16.83 6.41 -4.90
C LEU A 171 -16.36 7.04 -6.22
N GLN A 172 -17.18 7.03 -7.27
CA GLN A 172 -16.82 7.69 -8.53
C GLN A 172 -16.70 9.22 -8.44
N TYR A 173 -17.27 9.82 -7.38
CA TYR A 173 -17.17 11.26 -7.10
C TYR A 173 -16.08 11.60 -6.08
N ALA A 174 -15.50 10.60 -5.41
CA ALA A 174 -14.49 10.80 -4.38
C ALA A 174 -13.24 11.48 -4.93
N HIS A 175 -12.71 12.46 -4.18
CA HIS A 175 -11.51 13.24 -4.50
C HIS A 175 -11.57 14.03 -5.82
N LYS A 176 -12.79 14.34 -6.30
CA LYS A 176 -12.98 15.17 -7.49
C LYS A 176 -13.42 16.58 -7.09
N PRO A 177 -13.16 17.59 -7.95
CA PRO A 177 -13.84 18.87 -7.84
C PRO A 177 -15.36 18.63 -7.83
N ASP A 178 -16.08 19.35 -6.99
CA ASP A 178 -17.53 19.21 -6.81
C ASP A 178 -17.96 17.83 -6.27
N GLU A 179 -17.12 17.17 -5.46
CA GLU A 179 -17.51 15.97 -4.72
C GLU A 179 -18.79 16.23 -3.93
N PHE A 180 -19.75 15.34 -4.05
CA PHE A 180 -21.03 15.44 -3.37
C PHE A 180 -21.57 14.09 -2.92
N VAL A 181 -22.51 14.14 -1.98
CA VAL A 181 -23.35 13.02 -1.57
C VAL A 181 -24.80 13.47 -1.58
N GLU A 182 -25.69 12.65 -2.11
CA GLU A 182 -27.11 12.95 -2.10
C GLU A 182 -27.69 12.77 -0.68
N ILE A 183 -28.54 13.69 -0.25
CA ILE A 183 -29.19 13.64 1.09
C ILE A 183 -29.98 12.33 1.26
N ARG A 184 -30.64 11.86 0.20
CA ARG A 184 -31.35 10.56 0.23
C ARG A 184 -30.43 9.38 0.54
N ASP A 185 -29.16 9.43 0.10
CA ASP A 185 -28.19 8.37 0.36
C ASP A 185 -27.71 8.40 1.82
N ILE A 186 -27.60 9.59 2.41
CA ILE A 186 -27.31 9.76 3.84
C ILE A 186 -28.44 9.15 4.67
N ILE A 187 -29.69 9.50 4.39
CA ILE A 187 -30.87 8.98 5.09
C ILE A 187 -30.98 7.44 4.93
N ARG A 188 -30.70 6.94 3.74
CA ARG A 188 -30.69 5.50 3.50
C ARG A 188 -29.62 4.80 4.31
N CYS A 189 -28.40 5.35 4.32
CA CYS A 189 -27.29 4.82 5.09
C CYS A 189 -27.61 4.80 6.60
N GLU A 190 -28.19 5.84 7.13
CA GLU A 190 -28.64 5.91 8.54
C GLU A 190 -29.63 4.76 8.86
N LYS A 191 -30.64 4.54 8.02
CA LYS A 191 -31.61 3.44 8.23
C LYS A 191 -30.94 2.08 8.22
N VAL A 192 -30.06 1.82 7.26
CA VAL A 192 -29.29 0.56 7.17
C VAL A 192 -28.43 0.37 8.42
N MET A 193 -27.75 1.41 8.90
CA MET A 193 -26.91 1.32 10.09
C MET A 193 -27.74 1.07 11.35
N ASN A 194 -28.89 1.75 11.49
CA ASN A 194 -29.81 1.49 12.61
C ASN A 194 -30.32 0.06 12.60
N HIS A 195 -30.74 -0.46 11.44
CA HIS A 195 -31.16 -1.86 11.28
C HIS A 195 -30.05 -2.84 11.69
N LEU A 196 -28.82 -2.63 11.17
CA LEU A 196 -27.65 -3.43 11.49
C LEU A 196 -27.38 -3.47 13.00
N VAL A 197 -27.38 -2.30 13.65
CA VAL A 197 -27.12 -2.21 15.12
C VAL A 197 -28.18 -2.96 15.90
N MET A 198 -29.45 -2.79 15.55
CA MET A 198 -30.55 -3.49 16.21
C MET A 198 -30.42 -5.01 16.06
N SER A 199 -30.16 -5.51 14.85
CA SER A 199 -29.97 -6.94 14.59
C SER A 199 -28.84 -7.54 15.45
N LEU A 200 -27.70 -6.84 15.51
CA LEU A 200 -26.54 -7.28 16.31
C LEU A 200 -26.78 -7.23 17.84
N CYS A 201 -27.72 -6.39 18.30
CA CYS A 201 -28.10 -6.32 19.73
C CYS A 201 -29.12 -7.38 20.12
N GLU A 202 -29.98 -7.83 19.19
CA GLU A 202 -31.00 -8.84 19.42
C GLU A 202 -30.44 -10.28 19.43
N GLU A 203 -29.29 -10.51 18.76
CA GLU A 203 -28.59 -11.81 18.73
C GLU A 203 -27.79 -12.11 20.03
N ARG A 204 -27.83 -11.22 21.03
CA ARG A 204 -27.20 -11.43 22.35
C ARG A 204 -28.21 -11.86 23.38
#